data_702aef355e9e70230bd75266b70d8fec
#
_entry.id   702aef355e9e70230bd75266b70d8fec
#
_cell.length_a   1.000
_cell.length_b   1.000
_cell.length_c   1.000
_cell.angle_alpha   90.00
_cell.angle_beta   90.00
_cell.angle_gamma   90.00
#
_symmetry.space_group_name_H-M   'P 1'
#
loop_
_entity.id
_entity.type
_entity.pdbx_description
1 polymer ?
#
loop_
_entity_poly.entity_id
_entity_poly.type
_entity_poly.pdbx_seq_one_letter_code
_entity_poly.pdbx_strand_id
1 'polypeptide(L)'
;CSETKKIATKGGSHIEPAKWHNGGLLRINQSGAFMDQASVQKFVDEVWNDSIVPELVEYIKIPNKSPHFDADWQEHGYMEEAVQQIFNWCRTQDVKGMTLDIIRLEGRTPLIFMEIPAQGVADTDDTILMYGHLDKQPEMTGWADDLGPWKPVIKDGKLYGRGGADDGYAAYSSLAAIMALQKQDLPHARIVVIIEACEESGSYDLPFYIDHLREQIGTPSLVICLDSGAGNYEQLWLTVSLRGMAAGTLRADVLDEGVHSGYASGVVPSSFRVLRQLVSRLEDEKTGTVILKDLYADIPEQRMQQTRAMADALGDSVWQAYPFVDGVEPMAANNVERILNRTWRPALSYTGVGGMPELDSAGNVLRPYSALKLSMRIPATVDGEAASRAMKEALEADPPSNAKVSFELDHAATGWNAPEIAPWLHAS
;
A
#
# COMPACT_ATOMS: atom_id res chain seq x y z
N CYS A 1 -6.05 7.18 -6.48
CA CYS A 1 -4.73 7.11 -7.15
C CYS A 1 -4.57 5.74 -7.77
N SER A 2 -4.62 5.65 -9.09
CA SER A 2 -4.46 4.39 -9.79
C SER A 2 -2.97 4.07 -9.93
N GLU A 3 -2.33 3.55 -8.89
CA GLU A 3 -1.08 2.84 -9.13
C GLU A 3 -1.42 1.49 -9.73
N THR A 4 -1.26 1.38 -11.06
CA THR A 4 -1.28 0.09 -11.74
C THR A 4 -0.02 -0.64 -11.33
N LYS A 5 -0.07 -1.44 -10.28
CA LYS A 5 1.04 -2.32 -9.90
C LYS A 5 1.26 -3.30 -11.07
N LYS A 6 2.49 -3.41 -11.53
CA LYS A 6 2.87 -4.20 -12.72
C LYS A 6 3.60 -5.45 -12.27
N ILE A 7 3.06 -6.63 -12.59
CA ILE A 7 3.79 -7.89 -12.43
C ILE A 7 4.60 -8.12 -13.70
N ALA A 8 5.91 -8.25 -13.59
CA ALA A 8 6.77 -8.62 -14.71
C ALA A 8 6.95 -10.13 -14.77
N THR A 9 6.52 -10.73 -15.88
CA THR A 9 6.96 -12.07 -16.26
C THR A 9 8.06 -11.93 -17.31
N LYS A 10 9.23 -12.52 -17.10
CA LYS A 10 10.27 -12.59 -18.12
C LYS A 10 9.88 -13.64 -19.16
N GLY A 11 9.27 -13.23 -20.26
CA GLY A 11 9.20 -14.04 -21.48
C GLY A 11 10.56 -14.04 -22.18
N GLY A 12 11.07 -15.21 -22.57
CA GLY A 12 12.40 -15.46 -23.06
C GLY A 12 12.89 -14.51 -24.15
N SER A 13 13.74 -13.59 -23.76
CA SER A 13 14.76 -12.99 -24.60
C SER A 13 16.04 -13.05 -23.78
N HIS A 14 17.12 -13.55 -24.39
CA HIS A 14 18.45 -13.62 -23.79
C HIS A 14 18.84 -12.27 -23.18
N ILE A 15 18.66 -12.13 -21.88
CA ILE A 15 19.32 -11.11 -21.08
C ILE A 15 20.49 -11.83 -20.45
N GLU A 16 21.71 -11.35 -20.70
CA GLU A 16 22.89 -11.83 -20.01
C GLU A 16 22.61 -11.82 -18.49
N PRO A 17 22.98 -12.88 -17.76
CA PRO A 17 22.74 -12.90 -16.32
C PRO A 17 23.46 -11.71 -15.70
N ALA A 18 22.74 -10.93 -14.90
CA ALA A 18 23.33 -9.88 -14.07
C ALA A 18 24.54 -10.49 -13.35
N LYS A 19 25.71 -9.89 -13.53
CA LYS A 19 26.93 -10.32 -12.83
C LYS A 19 26.75 -10.01 -11.35
N TRP A 20 26.26 -10.99 -10.63
CA TRP A 20 26.33 -10.99 -9.17
C TRP A 20 27.82 -11.00 -8.80
N HIS A 21 28.30 -9.93 -8.20
CA HIS A 21 29.64 -9.91 -7.63
C HIS A 21 29.70 -10.94 -6.51
N ASN A 22 30.65 -11.86 -6.61
CA ASN A 22 31.02 -12.86 -5.64
C ASN A 22 31.01 -12.27 -4.22
N GLY A 23 30.03 -12.65 -3.42
CA GLY A 23 29.98 -12.28 -2.02
C GLY A 23 29.09 -13.23 -1.26
N GLY A 24 29.68 -14.16 -0.54
CA GLY A 24 29.06 -14.79 0.59
C GLY A 24 28.02 -15.86 0.30
N LEU A 25 28.47 -17.09 0.23
CA LEU A 25 27.65 -18.27 0.50
C LEU A 25 26.90 -18.08 1.83
N LEU A 26 25.59 -17.90 1.77
CA LEU A 26 24.72 -17.95 2.95
C LEU A 26 24.87 -19.35 3.58
N ARG A 27 25.64 -19.45 4.66
CA ARG A 27 25.65 -20.64 5.50
C ARG A 27 24.35 -20.69 6.28
N ILE A 28 23.41 -21.44 5.77
CA ILE A 28 22.21 -21.80 6.51
C ILE A 28 22.56 -23.05 7.34
N ASN A 29 22.81 -22.83 8.61
CA ASN A 29 22.97 -23.85 9.66
C ASN A 29 24.23 -24.74 9.68
N GLN A 30 24.44 -25.36 10.86
CA GLN A 30 25.51 -26.31 11.18
C GLN A 30 25.54 -27.60 10.32
N SER A 31 24.52 -27.82 9.48
CA SER A 31 24.44 -28.99 8.58
C SER A 31 25.20 -28.81 7.27
N GLY A 32 25.71 -27.64 6.94
CA GLY A 32 26.47 -27.39 5.71
C GLY A 32 25.67 -27.48 4.41
N ALA A 33 24.35 -27.52 4.46
CA ALA A 33 23.50 -27.50 3.28
C ALA A 33 23.50 -26.12 2.62
N PHE A 34 23.79 -26.06 1.33
CA PHE A 34 23.77 -24.84 0.53
C PHE A 34 22.57 -24.86 -0.41
N MET A 35 21.90 -23.74 -0.54
CA MET A 35 20.86 -23.55 -1.54
C MET A 35 21.48 -23.52 -2.95
N ASP A 36 21.02 -24.39 -3.83
CA ASP A 36 21.34 -24.30 -5.25
C ASP A 36 20.45 -23.23 -5.91
N GLN A 37 21.00 -22.02 -6.02
CA GLN A 37 20.30 -20.87 -6.57
C GLN A 37 19.80 -21.11 -8.00
N ALA A 38 20.56 -21.81 -8.85
CA ALA A 38 20.15 -22.09 -10.22
C ALA A 38 18.92 -23.01 -10.27
N SER A 39 18.91 -24.04 -9.42
CA SER A 39 17.75 -24.94 -9.29
C SER A 39 16.53 -24.22 -8.71
N VAL A 40 16.71 -23.32 -7.73
CA VAL A 40 15.62 -22.50 -7.18
C VAL A 40 15.06 -21.59 -8.26
N GLN A 41 15.92 -20.86 -8.95
CA GLN A 41 15.48 -19.94 -10.02
C GLN A 41 14.67 -20.68 -11.08
N LYS A 42 15.19 -21.81 -11.55
CA LYS A 42 14.50 -22.64 -12.55
C LYS A 42 13.14 -23.11 -12.04
N PHE A 43 13.07 -23.61 -10.80
CA PHE A 43 11.81 -24.05 -10.21
C PHE A 43 10.81 -22.91 -10.07
N VAL A 44 11.24 -21.77 -9.56
CA VAL A 44 10.38 -20.60 -9.41
C VAL A 44 9.88 -20.10 -10.76
N ASP A 45 10.75 -20.03 -11.78
CA ASP A 45 10.36 -19.64 -13.14
C ASP A 45 9.30 -20.61 -13.73
N GLU A 46 9.48 -21.92 -13.54
CA GLU A 46 8.53 -22.94 -13.99
C GLU A 46 7.18 -22.81 -13.27
N VAL A 47 7.17 -22.80 -11.94
CA VAL A 47 5.90 -22.73 -11.18
C VAL A 47 5.18 -21.40 -11.41
N TRP A 48 5.93 -20.30 -11.56
CA TRP A 48 5.37 -19.00 -11.83
C TRP A 48 4.70 -18.92 -13.21
N ASN A 49 5.41 -19.32 -14.26
CA ASN A 49 4.91 -19.22 -15.63
C ASN A 49 3.83 -20.25 -15.95
N ASP A 50 3.98 -21.47 -15.46
CA ASP A 50 3.13 -22.60 -15.88
C ASP A 50 1.90 -22.78 -14.97
N SER A 51 1.93 -22.23 -13.74
CA SER A 51 0.87 -22.41 -12.75
C SER A 51 0.35 -21.07 -12.19
N ILE A 52 1.21 -20.21 -11.63
CA ILE A 52 0.76 -19.02 -10.89
C ILE A 52 0.20 -17.96 -11.83
N VAL A 53 0.87 -17.63 -12.92
CA VAL A 53 0.38 -16.61 -13.87
C VAL A 53 -0.98 -16.98 -14.46
N PRO A 54 -1.24 -18.22 -14.88
CA PRO A 54 -2.58 -18.65 -15.29
C PRO A 54 -3.65 -18.46 -14.22
N GLU A 55 -3.35 -18.80 -12.96
CA GLU A 55 -4.28 -18.58 -11.84
C GLU A 55 -4.55 -17.09 -11.60
N LEU A 56 -3.51 -16.25 -11.64
CA LEU A 56 -3.68 -14.79 -11.50
C LEU A 56 -4.51 -14.20 -12.64
N VAL A 57 -4.39 -14.73 -13.86
CA VAL A 57 -5.24 -14.33 -14.99
C VAL A 57 -6.71 -14.63 -14.70
N GLU A 58 -7.04 -15.80 -14.18
CA GLU A 58 -8.42 -16.12 -13.81
C GLU A 58 -8.87 -15.31 -12.59
N TYR A 59 -8.05 -15.17 -11.56
CA TYR A 59 -8.35 -14.38 -10.38
C TYR A 59 -8.66 -12.90 -10.69
N ILE A 60 -7.93 -12.25 -11.61
CA ILE A 60 -8.19 -10.87 -12.01
C ILE A 60 -9.60 -10.69 -12.56
N LYS A 61 -10.19 -11.70 -13.21
CA LYS A 61 -11.53 -11.63 -13.79
C LYS A 61 -12.65 -11.55 -12.75
N ILE A 62 -12.38 -12.01 -11.51
CA ILE A 62 -13.35 -12.02 -10.43
C ILE A 62 -13.43 -10.61 -9.83
N PRO A 63 -14.59 -9.93 -9.82
CA PRO A 63 -14.73 -8.59 -9.27
C PRO A 63 -14.99 -8.61 -7.76
N ASN A 64 -14.18 -9.35 -7.00
CA ASN A 64 -14.26 -9.50 -5.55
C ASN A 64 -13.76 -8.25 -4.82
N LYS A 65 -14.53 -7.18 -4.92
CA LYS A 65 -14.26 -5.92 -4.22
C LYS A 65 -14.38 -6.11 -2.72
N SER A 66 -13.57 -5.34 -1.98
CA SER A 66 -13.64 -5.29 -0.52
C SER A 66 -15.02 -4.83 -0.05
N PRO A 67 -15.50 -5.29 1.11
CA PRO A 67 -16.87 -5.00 1.59
C PRO A 67 -17.25 -3.51 1.65
N HIS A 68 -16.28 -2.62 1.89
CA HIS A 68 -16.55 -1.17 1.87
C HIS A 68 -17.02 -0.68 0.49
N PHE A 69 -16.63 -1.36 -0.56
CA PHE A 69 -16.93 -1.02 -1.96
C PHE A 69 -18.03 -1.91 -2.56
N ASP A 70 -18.46 -2.94 -1.83
CA ASP A 70 -19.52 -3.86 -2.23
C ASP A 70 -20.29 -4.31 -0.98
N ALA A 71 -21.31 -3.55 -0.61
CA ALA A 71 -22.12 -3.83 0.59
C ALA A 71 -22.84 -5.20 0.51
N ASP A 72 -23.13 -5.66 -0.71
CA ASP A 72 -23.82 -6.91 -1.00
C ASP A 72 -22.85 -8.05 -1.39
N TRP A 73 -21.58 -7.97 -0.98
CA TRP A 73 -20.52 -8.89 -1.34
C TRP A 73 -20.87 -10.37 -1.10
N GLN A 74 -21.64 -10.66 -0.04
CA GLN A 74 -22.09 -12.03 0.27
C GLN A 74 -23.08 -12.55 -0.77
N GLU A 75 -24.01 -11.68 -1.20
CA GLU A 75 -25.05 -12.04 -2.19
C GLU A 75 -24.44 -12.18 -3.60
N HIS A 76 -23.47 -11.33 -3.94
CA HIS A 76 -22.76 -11.40 -5.22
C HIS A 76 -21.89 -12.65 -5.35
N GLY A 77 -21.35 -13.18 -4.25
CA GLY A 77 -20.58 -14.41 -4.21
C GLY A 77 -19.17 -14.34 -4.78
N TYR A 78 -18.74 -13.20 -5.30
CA TYR A 78 -17.40 -13.03 -5.90
C TYR A 78 -16.25 -13.23 -4.91
N MET A 79 -16.46 -12.83 -3.64
CA MET A 79 -15.48 -13.07 -2.58
C MET A 79 -15.28 -14.55 -2.33
N GLU A 80 -16.37 -15.32 -2.28
CA GLU A 80 -16.31 -16.77 -2.10
C GLU A 80 -15.66 -17.45 -3.33
N GLU A 81 -15.95 -16.99 -4.54
CA GLU A 81 -15.32 -17.48 -5.77
C GLU A 81 -13.80 -17.30 -5.71
N ALA A 82 -13.31 -16.12 -5.33
CA ALA A 82 -11.89 -15.83 -5.21
C ALA A 82 -11.22 -16.67 -4.11
N VAL A 83 -11.86 -16.80 -2.94
CA VAL A 83 -11.40 -17.66 -1.83
C VAL A 83 -11.26 -19.11 -2.29
N GLN A 84 -12.27 -19.64 -2.97
CA GLN A 84 -12.26 -21.02 -3.46
C GLN A 84 -11.21 -21.26 -4.53
N GLN A 85 -10.98 -20.30 -5.43
CA GLN A 85 -9.94 -20.40 -6.44
C GLN A 85 -8.56 -20.54 -5.79
N ILE A 86 -8.20 -19.61 -4.90
CA ILE A 86 -6.90 -19.62 -4.20
C ILE A 86 -6.76 -20.88 -3.35
N PHE A 87 -7.77 -21.22 -2.56
CA PHE A 87 -7.79 -22.42 -1.72
C PHE A 87 -7.58 -23.71 -2.54
N ASN A 88 -8.29 -23.83 -3.67
CA ASN A 88 -8.17 -25.01 -4.51
C ASN A 88 -6.78 -25.15 -5.12
N TRP A 89 -6.17 -24.05 -5.56
CA TRP A 89 -4.79 -24.08 -6.03
C TRP A 89 -3.83 -24.49 -4.89
N CYS A 90 -3.91 -23.85 -3.73
CA CYS A 90 -3.06 -24.15 -2.57
C CYS A 90 -3.16 -25.64 -2.19
N ARG A 91 -4.37 -26.20 -2.18
CA ARG A 91 -4.61 -27.62 -1.85
C ARG A 91 -3.93 -28.60 -2.79
N THR A 92 -3.66 -28.21 -4.03
CA THR A 92 -3.02 -29.08 -5.03
C THR A 92 -1.50 -29.05 -4.96
N GLN A 93 -0.92 -28.15 -4.17
CA GLN A 93 0.54 -28.02 -4.10
C GLN A 93 1.16 -29.10 -3.21
N ASP A 94 2.33 -29.58 -3.63
CA ASP A 94 3.10 -30.56 -2.85
C ASP A 94 3.93 -29.87 -1.77
N VAL A 95 3.25 -29.49 -0.68
CA VAL A 95 3.87 -28.89 0.52
C VAL A 95 3.78 -29.90 1.67
N LYS A 96 4.95 -30.38 2.12
CA LYS A 96 5.03 -31.42 3.15
C LYS A 96 4.44 -30.93 4.48
N GLY A 97 3.46 -31.66 4.98
CA GLY A 97 2.87 -31.41 6.29
C GLY A 97 1.92 -30.22 6.39
N MET A 98 1.63 -29.56 5.29
CA MET A 98 0.71 -28.40 5.28
C MET A 98 -0.70 -28.80 5.72
N THR A 99 -1.26 -28.06 6.67
CA THR A 99 -2.70 -27.97 6.89
C THR A 99 -3.23 -26.71 6.22
N LEU A 100 -4.44 -26.77 5.68
CA LEU A 100 -5.05 -25.67 4.91
C LEU A 100 -6.55 -25.62 5.19
N ASP A 101 -7.03 -24.50 5.70
CA ASP A 101 -8.42 -24.29 6.08
C ASP A 101 -8.93 -22.93 5.61
N ILE A 102 -10.24 -22.83 5.39
CA ILE A 102 -10.94 -21.56 5.26
C ILE A 102 -11.68 -21.31 6.58
N ILE A 103 -11.20 -20.34 7.33
CA ILE A 103 -11.81 -19.96 8.61
C ILE A 103 -12.92 -18.94 8.35
N ARG A 104 -14.09 -19.16 8.96
CA ARG A 104 -15.25 -18.27 8.85
C ARG A 104 -15.78 -17.93 10.24
N LEU A 105 -15.74 -16.67 10.57
CA LEU A 105 -16.42 -16.11 11.74
C LEU A 105 -17.76 -15.51 11.31
N GLU A 106 -18.79 -15.66 12.11
CA GLU A 106 -20.12 -15.18 11.79
C GLU A 106 -20.15 -13.67 11.51
N GLY A 107 -20.74 -13.29 10.38
CA GLY A 107 -20.87 -11.90 9.94
C GLY A 107 -19.57 -11.26 9.43
N ARG A 108 -18.51 -12.05 9.19
CA ARG A 108 -17.18 -11.56 8.73
C ARG A 108 -16.80 -12.15 7.38
N THR A 109 -15.85 -11.49 6.73
CA THR A 109 -15.21 -12.00 5.52
C THR A 109 -14.40 -13.26 5.83
N PRO A 110 -14.27 -14.22 4.90
CA PRO A 110 -13.49 -15.43 5.12
C PRO A 110 -11.99 -15.15 5.17
N LEU A 111 -11.23 -16.04 5.84
CA LEU A 111 -9.77 -16.01 5.90
C LEU A 111 -9.21 -17.38 5.52
N ILE A 112 -8.23 -17.42 4.63
CA ILE A 112 -7.47 -18.64 4.35
C ILE A 112 -6.34 -18.76 5.36
N PHE A 113 -6.26 -19.90 6.03
CA PHE A 113 -5.24 -20.22 7.03
C PHE A 113 -4.44 -21.44 6.61
N MET A 114 -3.12 -21.34 6.63
CA MET A 114 -2.21 -22.45 6.35
C MET A 114 -1.19 -22.55 7.47
N GLU A 115 -0.88 -23.78 7.85
CA GLU A 115 0.19 -24.06 8.79
C GLU A 115 1.11 -25.14 8.19
N ILE A 116 2.41 -24.89 8.19
CA ILE A 116 3.45 -25.78 7.68
C ILE A 116 4.44 -26.02 8.83
N PRO A 117 4.64 -27.27 9.26
CA PRO A 117 5.55 -27.59 10.34
C PRO A 117 7.01 -27.30 9.98
N ALA A 118 7.84 -27.04 10.99
CA ALA A 118 9.28 -26.90 10.79
C ALA A 118 9.88 -28.15 10.14
N GLN A 119 10.86 -27.96 9.25
CA GLN A 119 11.57 -29.07 8.58
C GLN A 119 13.08 -28.92 8.80
N GLY A 120 13.75 -30.02 9.16
CA GLY A 120 15.22 -30.10 9.18
C GLY A 120 15.91 -29.22 10.23
N VAL A 121 15.17 -28.57 11.13
CA VAL A 121 15.68 -27.82 12.25
C VAL A 121 15.42 -28.61 13.53
N ALA A 122 16.45 -28.80 14.34
CA ALA A 122 16.29 -29.37 15.65
C ALA A 122 15.87 -28.24 16.60
N ASP A 123 14.69 -28.34 17.15
CA ASP A 123 14.22 -27.56 18.27
C ASP A 123 14.21 -26.04 18.03
N THR A 124 13.30 -25.54 17.18
CA THR A 124 13.03 -24.12 17.15
C THR A 124 11.55 -23.85 17.41
N ASP A 125 11.30 -23.01 18.40
CA ASP A 125 9.98 -22.41 18.62
C ASP A 125 9.73 -21.27 17.61
N ASP A 126 10.64 -21.05 16.66
CA ASP A 126 10.54 -19.99 15.68
C ASP A 126 9.37 -20.22 14.72
N THR A 127 8.55 -19.21 14.59
CA THR A 127 7.45 -19.19 13.64
C THR A 127 7.61 -17.99 12.72
N ILE A 128 7.47 -18.22 11.42
CA ILE A 128 7.36 -17.18 10.40
C ILE A 128 5.87 -17.02 10.07
N LEU A 129 5.36 -15.81 10.20
CA LEU A 129 4.02 -15.45 9.74
C LEU A 129 4.13 -14.75 8.38
N MET A 130 3.49 -15.31 7.37
CA MET A 130 3.31 -14.69 6.07
C MET A 130 1.89 -14.17 5.95
N TYR A 131 1.75 -12.91 5.55
CA TYR A 131 0.48 -12.23 5.46
C TYR A 131 0.25 -11.71 4.04
N GLY A 132 -0.99 -11.77 3.60
CA GLY A 132 -1.50 -11.14 2.40
C GLY A 132 -3.01 -11.02 2.42
N HIS A 133 -3.59 -10.43 1.37
CA HIS A 133 -5.03 -10.33 1.22
C HIS A 133 -5.50 -10.72 -0.18
N LEU A 134 -6.79 -10.96 -0.32
CA LEU A 134 -7.38 -11.38 -1.58
C LEU A 134 -8.51 -10.47 -2.08
N ASP A 135 -9.00 -9.55 -1.26
CA ASP A 135 -10.01 -8.57 -1.68
C ASP A 135 -9.38 -7.44 -2.51
N LYS A 136 -10.19 -6.66 -3.18
CA LYS A 136 -9.74 -5.72 -4.21
C LYS A 136 -10.34 -4.34 -4.04
N GLN A 137 -9.57 -3.33 -4.44
CA GLN A 137 -10.05 -1.97 -4.72
C GLN A 137 -11.10 -1.97 -5.85
N PRO A 138 -11.99 -0.97 -5.88
CA PRO A 138 -12.99 -0.86 -6.96
C PRO A 138 -12.36 -0.57 -8.33
N GLU A 139 -13.21 -0.51 -9.32
CA GLU A 139 -12.86 -0.37 -10.75
C GLU A 139 -11.95 0.80 -11.03
N MET A 140 -12.20 1.97 -10.42
CA MET A 140 -11.58 3.25 -10.73
C MET A 140 -11.73 3.65 -12.22
N THR A 141 -11.32 4.84 -12.57
CA THR A 141 -11.33 5.38 -13.93
C THR A 141 -9.91 5.63 -14.43
N GLY A 142 -9.74 5.89 -15.74
CA GLY A 142 -8.44 6.23 -16.32
C GLY A 142 -7.60 5.04 -16.73
N TRP A 143 -8.19 3.86 -16.90
CA TRP A 143 -7.53 2.74 -17.57
C TRP A 143 -7.23 3.08 -19.04
N ALA A 144 -6.11 2.60 -19.56
CA ALA A 144 -5.84 2.68 -20.98
C ALA A 144 -6.87 1.88 -21.77
N ASP A 145 -7.12 2.25 -23.02
CA ASP A 145 -8.20 1.68 -23.86
C ASP A 145 -8.14 0.15 -24.02
N ASP A 146 -6.94 -0.40 -24.02
CA ASP A 146 -6.69 -1.84 -24.13
C ASP A 146 -6.71 -2.58 -22.79
N LEU A 147 -6.75 -1.87 -21.66
CA LEU A 147 -6.71 -2.40 -20.29
C LEU A 147 -8.05 -2.22 -19.56
N GLY A 148 -8.17 -2.87 -18.40
CA GLY A 148 -9.35 -2.73 -17.54
C GLY A 148 -9.18 -3.47 -16.23
N PRO A 149 -9.98 -3.17 -15.19
CA PRO A 149 -9.81 -3.75 -13.86
C PRO A 149 -9.97 -5.28 -13.87
N TRP A 150 -11.02 -5.79 -14.51
CA TRP A 150 -11.37 -7.20 -14.54
C TRP A 150 -10.98 -7.88 -15.87
N LYS A 151 -10.11 -7.22 -16.64
CA LYS A 151 -9.61 -7.68 -17.93
C LYS A 151 -8.11 -7.95 -17.82
N PRO A 152 -7.69 -9.19 -17.53
CA PRO A 152 -6.28 -9.53 -17.48
C PRO A 152 -5.65 -9.42 -18.87
N VAL A 153 -4.56 -8.67 -18.96
CA VAL A 153 -3.80 -8.49 -20.21
C VAL A 153 -2.32 -8.71 -19.93
N ILE A 154 -1.73 -9.65 -20.68
CA ILE A 154 -0.26 -9.83 -20.68
C ILE A 154 0.32 -9.04 -21.85
N LYS A 155 1.15 -8.05 -21.57
CA LYS A 155 1.76 -7.16 -22.54
C LYS A 155 3.17 -6.79 -22.12
N ASP A 156 4.12 -6.96 -23.01
CA ASP A 156 5.54 -6.67 -22.74
C ASP A 156 6.09 -7.37 -21.48
N GLY A 157 5.72 -8.64 -21.28
CA GLY A 157 6.11 -9.42 -20.12
C GLY A 157 5.49 -8.99 -18.79
N LYS A 158 4.41 -8.19 -18.81
CA LYS A 158 3.70 -7.69 -17.62
C LYS A 158 2.24 -8.10 -17.66
N LEU A 159 1.71 -8.57 -16.54
CA LEU A 159 0.30 -8.84 -16.35
C LEU A 159 -0.38 -7.59 -15.78
N TYR A 160 -1.39 -7.09 -16.49
CA TYR A 160 -2.21 -5.95 -16.10
C TYR A 160 -3.59 -6.42 -15.65
N GLY A 161 -4.09 -5.82 -14.58
CA GLY A 161 -5.43 -6.06 -14.03
C GLY A 161 -5.49 -5.68 -12.56
N ARG A 162 -6.70 -5.55 -12.00
CA ARG A 162 -6.91 -5.22 -10.59
C ARG A 162 -6.67 -6.46 -9.71
N GLY A 163 -5.93 -6.27 -8.60
CA GLY A 163 -5.76 -7.29 -7.57
C GLY A 163 -4.64 -8.30 -7.83
N GLY A 164 -4.01 -8.32 -9.03
CA GLY A 164 -2.96 -9.31 -9.31
C GLY A 164 -1.68 -9.12 -8.49
N ALA A 165 -1.25 -7.87 -8.30
CA ALA A 165 -0.08 -7.49 -7.49
C ALA A 165 -0.44 -6.85 -6.15
N ASP A 166 -1.71 -6.62 -5.92
CA ASP A 166 -2.29 -5.98 -4.76
C ASP A 166 -3.56 -6.75 -4.37
N ASP A 167 -3.53 -7.83 -3.59
CA ASP A 167 -2.36 -8.60 -3.18
C ASP A 167 -2.53 -10.09 -3.56
N GLY A 168 -3.34 -10.37 -4.61
CA GLY A 168 -3.74 -11.73 -5.00
C GLY A 168 -2.57 -12.72 -5.24
N TYR A 169 -1.35 -12.23 -5.46
CA TYR A 169 -0.18 -13.09 -5.64
C TYR A 169 0.38 -13.66 -4.32
N ALA A 170 -0.01 -13.12 -3.16
CA ALA A 170 0.62 -13.41 -1.87
C ALA A 170 0.56 -14.90 -1.49
N ALA A 171 -0.61 -15.55 -1.61
CA ALA A 171 -0.75 -16.96 -1.30
C ALA A 171 0.15 -17.84 -2.19
N TYR A 172 0.18 -17.53 -3.48
CA TYR A 172 0.98 -18.26 -4.48
C TYR A 172 2.48 -18.11 -4.22
N SER A 173 2.94 -16.88 -3.99
CA SER A 173 4.36 -16.60 -3.70
C SER A 173 4.83 -17.24 -2.39
N SER A 174 3.98 -17.21 -1.36
CA SER A 174 4.27 -17.85 -0.08
C SER A 174 4.53 -19.35 -0.27
N LEU A 175 3.62 -20.07 -0.96
CA LEU A 175 3.80 -21.50 -1.19
C LEU A 175 4.95 -21.80 -2.16
N ALA A 176 5.18 -20.99 -3.18
CA ALA A 176 6.31 -21.16 -4.09
C ALA A 176 7.66 -21.10 -3.35
N ALA A 177 7.80 -20.17 -2.41
CA ALA A 177 9.00 -20.06 -1.58
C ALA A 177 9.20 -21.28 -0.69
N ILE A 178 8.15 -21.77 -0.05
CA ILE A 178 8.18 -22.96 0.81
C ILE A 178 8.52 -24.20 -0.01
N MET A 179 7.86 -24.40 -1.15
CA MET A 179 8.13 -25.51 -2.06
C MET A 179 9.59 -25.50 -2.56
N ALA A 180 10.14 -24.32 -2.85
CA ALA A 180 11.53 -24.18 -3.28
C ALA A 180 12.51 -24.67 -2.20
N LEU A 181 12.27 -24.36 -0.94
CA LEU A 181 13.06 -24.86 0.19
C LEU A 181 12.91 -26.37 0.35
N GLN A 182 11.67 -26.86 0.38
CA GLN A 182 11.39 -28.29 0.60
C GLN A 182 11.88 -29.17 -0.54
N LYS A 183 11.86 -28.70 -1.78
CA LYS A 183 12.39 -29.43 -2.95
C LYS A 183 13.89 -29.65 -2.88
N GLN A 184 14.61 -28.83 -2.14
CA GLN A 184 16.05 -28.98 -1.89
C GLN A 184 16.37 -29.60 -0.53
N ASP A 185 15.36 -30.10 0.18
CA ASP A 185 15.48 -30.59 1.56
C ASP A 185 16.17 -29.60 2.50
N LEU A 186 15.99 -28.27 2.23
CA LEU A 186 16.53 -27.22 3.10
C LEU A 186 15.69 -27.08 4.36
N PRO A 187 16.34 -26.77 5.51
CA PRO A 187 15.63 -26.54 6.74
C PRO A 187 14.85 -25.23 6.70
N HIS A 188 13.67 -25.22 7.31
CA HIS A 188 12.89 -24.00 7.56
C HIS A 188 12.16 -24.08 8.90
N ALA A 189 11.90 -22.92 9.51
CA ALA A 189 11.07 -22.80 10.70
C ALA A 189 9.62 -23.23 10.43
N ARG A 190 8.81 -23.30 11.47
CA ARG A 190 7.35 -23.37 11.31
C ARG A 190 6.85 -22.13 10.57
N ILE A 191 5.95 -22.32 9.61
CA ILE A 191 5.39 -21.22 8.83
C ILE A 191 3.87 -21.22 8.99
N VAL A 192 3.32 -20.05 9.25
CA VAL A 192 1.89 -19.77 9.22
C VAL A 192 1.64 -18.78 8.10
N VAL A 193 0.64 -19.05 7.24
CA VAL A 193 0.21 -18.11 6.19
C VAL A 193 -1.24 -17.74 6.44
N ILE A 194 -1.53 -16.45 6.45
CA ILE A 194 -2.89 -15.90 6.56
C ILE A 194 -3.18 -15.01 5.36
N ILE A 195 -4.32 -15.24 4.70
CA ILE A 195 -4.80 -14.42 3.59
C ILE A 195 -6.20 -13.94 3.94
N GLU A 196 -6.32 -12.65 4.24
CA GLU A 196 -7.59 -12.02 4.59
C GLU A 196 -8.39 -11.55 3.37
N ALA A 197 -9.63 -11.11 3.60
CA ALA A 197 -10.54 -10.70 2.54
C ALA A 197 -11.25 -9.36 2.85
N CYS A 198 -10.64 -8.47 3.65
CA CYS A 198 -11.14 -7.12 3.89
C CYS A 198 -10.05 -6.07 4.15
N GLU A 199 -8.83 -6.28 3.64
CA GLU A 199 -7.71 -5.34 3.79
C GLU A 199 -8.03 -3.98 3.20
N GLU A 200 -8.57 -3.95 2.00
CA GLU A 200 -8.89 -2.74 1.24
C GLU A 200 -10.06 -1.92 1.86
N SER A 201 -10.73 -2.50 2.86
CA SER A 201 -11.70 -1.83 3.74
C SER A 201 -11.10 -1.42 5.09
N GLY A 202 -9.79 -1.62 5.31
CA GLY A 202 -9.06 -1.30 6.53
C GLY A 202 -8.95 -2.46 7.52
N SER A 203 -8.99 -3.69 7.06
CA SER A 203 -8.75 -4.92 7.85
C SER A 203 -9.58 -5.04 9.14
N TYR A 204 -10.79 -4.50 9.16
CA TYR A 204 -11.60 -4.47 10.39
C TYR A 204 -11.99 -5.86 10.91
N ASP A 205 -11.92 -6.90 10.08
CA ASP A 205 -12.16 -8.29 10.47
C ASP A 205 -10.91 -9.00 10.98
N LEU A 206 -9.72 -8.60 10.52
CA LEU A 206 -8.45 -9.25 10.85
C LEU A 206 -8.17 -9.37 12.36
N PRO A 207 -8.40 -8.35 13.21
CA PRO A 207 -8.14 -8.47 14.65
C PRO A 207 -8.91 -9.62 15.29
N PHE A 208 -10.15 -9.90 14.86
CA PHE A 208 -10.96 -11.00 15.37
C PHE A 208 -10.41 -12.36 14.96
N TYR A 209 -9.87 -12.47 13.74
CA TYR A 209 -9.19 -13.68 13.28
C TYR A 209 -7.86 -13.92 14.00
N ILE A 210 -7.07 -12.88 14.24
CA ILE A 210 -5.84 -12.98 15.04
C ILE A 210 -6.15 -13.44 16.46
N ASP A 211 -7.21 -12.92 17.09
CA ASP A 211 -7.63 -13.36 18.42
C ASP A 211 -8.14 -14.82 18.41
N HIS A 212 -8.93 -15.19 17.42
CA HIS A 212 -9.46 -16.55 17.27
C HIS A 212 -8.36 -17.60 17.03
N LEU A 213 -7.37 -17.25 16.22
CA LEU A 213 -6.27 -18.13 15.82
C LEU A 213 -5.00 -17.93 16.66
N ARG A 214 -5.08 -17.19 17.77
CA ARG A 214 -3.94 -16.81 18.60
C ARG A 214 -3.05 -17.97 18.98
N GLU A 215 -3.62 -19.09 19.38
CA GLU A 215 -2.85 -20.29 19.77
C GLU A 215 -2.18 -20.96 18.57
N GLN A 216 -2.87 -20.98 17.42
CA GLN A 216 -2.33 -21.55 16.18
C GLN A 216 -1.25 -20.66 15.54
N ILE A 217 -1.40 -19.33 15.61
CA ILE A 217 -0.38 -18.41 15.13
C ILE A 217 0.84 -18.45 16.03
N GLY A 218 0.64 -18.48 17.34
CA GLY A 218 1.70 -18.43 18.32
C GLY A 218 2.37 -17.04 18.41
N THR A 219 3.68 -17.02 18.61
CA THR A 219 4.48 -15.77 18.64
C THR A 219 5.47 -15.79 17.49
N PRO A 220 5.15 -15.15 16.35
CA PRO A 220 6.06 -15.11 15.22
C PRO A 220 7.36 -14.36 15.55
N SER A 221 8.50 -14.93 15.17
CA SER A 221 9.82 -14.28 15.23
C SER A 221 10.06 -13.40 13.99
N LEU A 222 9.34 -13.66 12.89
CA LEU A 222 9.39 -12.91 11.66
C LEU A 222 7.99 -12.80 11.07
N VAL A 223 7.61 -11.60 10.64
CA VAL A 223 6.40 -11.35 9.87
C VAL A 223 6.80 -10.88 8.47
N ILE A 224 6.30 -11.55 7.44
CA ILE A 224 6.48 -11.19 6.04
C ILE A 224 5.14 -10.74 5.50
N CYS A 225 5.01 -9.44 5.21
CA CYS A 225 3.86 -8.87 4.54
C CYS A 225 4.20 -8.68 3.06
N LEU A 226 3.44 -9.30 2.16
CA LEU A 226 3.70 -9.30 0.73
C LEU A 226 3.01 -8.16 -0.01
N ASP A 227 2.12 -7.43 0.66
CA ASP A 227 1.47 -6.23 0.11
C ASP A 227 2.42 -5.02 0.08
N SER A 228 3.36 -5.06 -0.84
CA SER A 228 4.34 -3.99 -1.03
C SER A 228 4.79 -3.87 -2.48
N GLY A 229 5.01 -2.62 -2.92
CA GLY A 229 5.57 -2.36 -4.26
C GLY A 229 7.09 -2.47 -4.29
N ALA A 230 7.64 -3.05 -5.36
CA ALA A 230 9.06 -3.02 -5.66
C ALA A 230 9.46 -1.72 -6.38
N GLY A 231 10.65 -1.20 -6.10
CA GLY A 231 11.18 -0.04 -6.80
C GLY A 231 11.62 -0.36 -8.24
N ASN A 232 12.17 -1.54 -8.44
CA ASN A 232 12.51 -2.12 -9.75
C ASN A 232 12.41 -3.66 -9.68
N TYR A 233 12.78 -4.35 -10.76
CA TYR A 233 12.71 -5.81 -10.83
C TYR A 233 14.07 -6.50 -10.65
N GLU A 234 15.12 -5.74 -10.43
CA GLU A 234 16.51 -6.24 -10.36
C GLU A 234 16.97 -6.51 -8.93
N GLN A 235 16.27 -5.96 -7.93
CA GLN A 235 16.67 -5.99 -6.52
C GLN A 235 15.52 -6.39 -5.62
N LEU A 236 15.84 -6.97 -4.47
CA LEU A 236 14.88 -7.13 -3.38
C LEU A 236 14.61 -5.78 -2.72
N TRP A 237 13.35 -5.42 -2.59
CA TRP A 237 12.90 -4.19 -1.93
C TRP A 237 12.20 -4.52 -0.62
N LEU A 238 12.59 -3.84 0.43
CA LEU A 238 12.01 -3.99 1.76
C LEU A 238 11.36 -2.69 2.19
N THR A 239 10.11 -2.74 2.61
CA THR A 239 9.45 -1.60 3.24
C THR A 239 9.92 -1.47 4.68
N VAL A 240 10.58 -0.37 4.98
CA VAL A 240 11.17 -0.11 6.32
C VAL A 240 10.45 1.01 7.07
N SER A 241 9.50 1.68 6.43
CA SER A 241 8.62 2.66 7.09
C SER A 241 7.35 2.89 6.28
N LEU A 242 6.26 3.14 6.97
CA LEU A 242 4.97 3.56 6.42
C LEU A 242 4.60 4.90 7.02
N ARG A 243 4.16 5.84 6.17
CA ARG A 243 3.69 7.14 6.63
C ARG A 243 2.35 7.00 7.35
N GLY A 244 2.17 7.81 8.41
CA GLY A 244 0.87 8.03 8.98
C GLY A 244 0.01 8.98 8.13
N MET A 245 -1.20 9.24 8.63
CA MET A 245 -2.16 10.12 7.98
C MET A 245 -3.00 10.89 9.00
N ALA A 246 -3.29 12.16 8.70
CA ALA A 246 -4.29 12.97 9.36
C ALA A 246 -5.20 13.57 8.30
N ALA A 247 -6.49 13.23 8.28
CA ALA A 247 -7.44 13.65 7.27
C ALA A 247 -8.67 14.29 7.89
N GLY A 248 -9.29 15.20 7.16
CA GLY A 248 -10.50 15.88 7.62
C GLY A 248 -11.07 16.84 6.58
N THR A 249 -12.22 17.41 6.92
CA THR A 249 -12.93 18.37 6.08
C THR A 249 -12.83 19.76 6.69
N LEU A 250 -12.13 20.67 6.01
CA LEU A 250 -12.08 22.10 6.34
C LEU A 250 -13.25 22.82 5.67
N ARG A 251 -14.08 23.49 6.46
CA ARG A 251 -15.23 24.27 5.98
C ARG A 251 -15.15 25.72 6.47
N ALA A 252 -15.49 26.66 5.61
CA ALA A 252 -15.61 28.08 5.94
C ALA A 252 -16.96 28.63 5.47
N ASP A 253 -17.80 29.04 6.42
CA ASP A 253 -19.10 29.65 6.19
C ASP A 253 -18.98 31.18 6.36
N VAL A 254 -19.55 31.94 5.41
CA VAL A 254 -19.50 33.41 5.38
C VAL A 254 -20.87 34.05 5.20
N LEU A 255 -21.87 33.29 4.77
CA LEU A 255 -23.26 33.72 4.55
C LEU A 255 -24.21 32.58 4.90
N ASP A 256 -25.46 32.92 5.19
CA ASP A 256 -26.53 31.90 5.38
C ASP A 256 -27.06 31.39 4.03
N GLU A 257 -27.05 32.24 2.99
CA GLU A 257 -27.47 31.87 1.62
C GLU A 257 -26.57 32.53 0.55
N GLY A 258 -26.63 31.99 -0.67
CA GLY A 258 -25.89 32.54 -1.81
C GLY A 258 -26.44 33.90 -2.24
N VAL A 259 -25.55 34.86 -2.59
CA VAL A 259 -25.93 36.19 -3.05
C VAL A 259 -25.32 36.50 -4.41
N HIS A 260 -25.98 37.41 -5.18
CA HIS A 260 -25.51 37.79 -6.49
C HIS A 260 -24.14 38.51 -6.42
N SER A 261 -23.13 37.97 -7.11
CA SER A 261 -21.74 38.42 -7.03
C SER A 261 -21.56 39.88 -7.53
N GLY A 262 -22.30 40.30 -8.55
CA GLY A 262 -22.25 41.69 -9.06
C GLY A 262 -22.74 42.73 -8.05
N TYR A 263 -23.45 42.31 -7.02
CA TYR A 263 -23.96 43.18 -5.95
C TYR A 263 -23.10 43.13 -4.68
N ALA A 264 -22.54 41.97 -4.39
CA ALA A 264 -21.92 41.70 -3.10
C ALA A 264 -20.39 41.57 -3.16
N SER A 265 -19.79 41.42 -4.35
CA SER A 265 -18.32 41.35 -4.50
C SER A 265 -17.65 42.61 -3.96
N GLY A 266 -16.60 42.42 -3.16
CA GLY A 266 -15.91 43.56 -2.49
C GLY A 266 -16.50 43.93 -1.14
N VAL A 267 -17.72 43.50 -0.81
CA VAL A 267 -18.38 43.66 0.50
C VAL A 267 -18.36 42.34 1.27
N VAL A 268 -18.81 41.26 0.68
CA VAL A 268 -18.85 39.93 1.28
C VAL A 268 -17.49 39.24 1.10
N PRO A 269 -16.87 38.73 2.15
CA PRO A 269 -15.67 37.90 2.02
C PRO A 269 -15.97 36.63 1.23
N SER A 270 -15.03 36.23 0.36
CA SER A 270 -15.15 34.96 -0.37
C SER A 270 -14.80 33.79 0.56
N SER A 271 -15.73 32.82 0.71
CA SER A 271 -15.50 31.61 1.48
C SER A 271 -14.26 30.83 0.97
N PHE A 272 -14.06 30.76 -0.34
CA PHE A 272 -12.89 30.13 -0.94
C PHE A 272 -11.57 30.86 -0.66
N ARG A 273 -11.60 32.20 -0.59
CA ARG A 273 -10.42 32.97 -0.17
C ARG A 273 -10.08 32.74 1.28
N VAL A 274 -11.08 32.60 2.16
CA VAL A 274 -10.86 32.22 3.56
C VAL A 274 -10.17 30.83 3.62
N LEU A 275 -10.64 29.85 2.89
CA LEU A 275 -9.97 28.50 2.83
C LEU A 275 -8.52 28.64 2.38
N ARG A 276 -8.22 29.38 1.31
CA ARG A 276 -6.84 29.59 0.84
C ARG A 276 -5.93 30.18 1.91
N GLN A 277 -6.43 31.18 2.68
CA GLN A 277 -5.66 31.76 3.78
C GLN A 277 -5.43 30.77 4.93
N LEU A 278 -6.40 29.90 5.20
CA LEU A 278 -6.30 28.89 6.24
C LEU A 278 -5.31 27.78 5.86
N VAL A 279 -5.38 27.25 4.64
CA VAL A 279 -4.44 26.19 4.21
C VAL A 279 -3.00 26.70 4.09
N SER A 280 -2.79 28.00 3.80
CA SER A 280 -1.45 28.63 3.86
C SER A 280 -0.85 28.68 5.27
N ARG A 281 -1.57 28.24 6.31
CA ARG A 281 -1.02 28.01 7.66
C ARG A 281 -0.42 26.63 7.80
N LEU A 282 -0.80 25.70 6.93
CA LEU A 282 -0.28 24.34 6.90
C LEU A 282 0.90 24.19 5.95
N GLU A 283 0.84 24.86 4.78
CA GLU A 283 1.88 24.74 3.75
C GLU A 283 2.23 26.09 3.11
N ASP A 284 3.43 26.19 2.62
CA ASP A 284 3.87 27.30 1.77
C ASP A 284 3.26 27.15 0.36
N GLU A 285 2.48 28.14 -0.07
CA GLU A 285 1.72 28.10 -1.33
C GLU A 285 2.59 28.02 -2.61
N LYS A 286 3.88 28.36 -2.53
CA LYS A 286 4.79 28.38 -3.68
C LYS A 286 5.54 27.07 -3.82
N THR A 287 5.92 26.47 -2.71
CA THR A 287 6.78 25.28 -2.69
C THR A 287 6.02 24.01 -2.34
N GLY A 288 4.80 24.10 -1.79
CA GLY A 288 4.05 22.98 -1.24
C GLY A 288 4.70 22.35 -0.01
N THR A 289 5.68 23.04 0.59
CA THR A 289 6.33 22.56 1.80
C THR A 289 5.42 22.80 3.00
N VAL A 290 5.14 21.77 3.77
CA VAL A 290 4.37 21.89 5.02
C VAL A 290 5.17 22.75 6.02
N ILE A 291 4.54 23.75 6.61
CA ILE A 291 5.19 24.70 7.53
C ILE A 291 4.81 24.47 8.99
N LEU A 292 3.78 23.67 9.27
CA LEU A 292 3.36 23.33 10.63
C LEU A 292 4.38 22.34 11.24
N LYS A 293 5.17 22.81 12.19
CA LYS A 293 6.31 22.08 12.74
C LYS A 293 5.92 20.80 13.50
N ASP A 294 4.74 20.79 14.11
CA ASP A 294 4.21 19.67 14.86
C ASP A 294 4.00 18.41 14.00
N LEU A 295 4.03 18.55 12.67
CA LEU A 295 3.89 17.47 11.72
C LEU A 295 5.24 16.87 11.28
N TYR A 296 6.35 17.36 11.80
CA TYR A 296 7.69 16.88 11.47
C TYR A 296 8.25 15.97 12.55
N ALA A 297 9.14 15.08 12.14
CA ALA A 297 9.98 14.27 13.01
C ALA A 297 11.42 14.28 12.49
N ASP A 298 12.36 14.02 13.39
CA ASP A 298 13.75 13.79 13.00
C ASP A 298 13.85 12.51 12.18
N ILE A 299 14.60 12.59 11.08
CA ILE A 299 14.83 11.46 10.18
C ILE A 299 16.04 10.68 10.70
N PRO A 300 15.89 9.39 11.09
CA PRO A 300 17.02 8.59 11.53
C PRO A 300 18.11 8.50 10.47
N GLU A 301 19.38 8.55 10.88
CA GLU A 301 20.52 8.52 9.93
C GLU A 301 20.49 7.27 9.03
N GLN A 302 20.10 6.12 9.59
CA GLN A 302 19.92 4.90 8.79
C GLN A 302 18.92 5.10 7.65
N ARG A 303 17.82 5.81 7.90
CA ARG A 303 16.80 6.12 6.86
C ARG A 303 17.34 7.11 5.83
N MET A 304 18.17 8.05 6.24
CA MET A 304 18.88 8.93 5.30
C MET A 304 19.84 8.16 4.38
N GLN A 305 20.58 7.19 4.91
CA GLN A 305 21.46 6.33 4.11
C GLN A 305 20.66 5.47 3.12
N GLN A 306 19.58 4.84 3.59
CA GLN A 306 18.67 4.06 2.75
C GLN A 306 18.03 4.92 1.65
N THR A 307 17.65 6.15 1.95
CA THR A 307 17.11 7.10 0.96
C THR A 307 18.14 7.44 -0.13
N ARG A 308 19.40 7.64 0.23
CA ARG A 308 20.48 7.88 -0.76
C ARG A 308 20.70 6.65 -1.65
N ALA A 309 20.79 5.47 -1.05
CA ALA A 309 20.92 4.22 -1.81
C ALA A 309 19.71 3.98 -2.75
N MET A 310 18.50 4.27 -2.28
CA MET A 310 17.28 4.20 -3.09
C MET A 310 17.31 5.21 -4.25
N ALA A 311 17.77 6.43 -4.02
CA ALA A 311 17.89 7.45 -5.06
C ALA A 311 18.92 7.06 -6.13
N ASP A 312 20.04 6.47 -5.71
CA ASP A 312 21.07 5.97 -6.62
C ASP A 312 20.57 4.77 -7.45
N ALA A 313 19.83 3.84 -6.83
CA ALA A 313 19.29 2.66 -7.49
C ALA A 313 18.16 2.98 -8.50
N LEU A 314 17.30 3.94 -8.18
CA LEU A 314 16.13 4.27 -8.99
C LEU A 314 16.39 5.39 -10.00
N GLY A 315 17.36 6.27 -9.74
CA GLY A 315 17.58 7.43 -10.60
C GLY A 315 16.30 8.23 -10.83
N ASP A 316 16.07 8.67 -12.05
CA ASP A 316 14.90 9.48 -12.40
C ASP A 316 13.58 8.71 -12.44
N SER A 317 13.59 7.38 -12.34
CA SER A 317 12.36 6.59 -12.21
C SER A 317 11.55 6.95 -10.94
N VAL A 318 12.20 7.55 -9.92
CA VAL A 318 11.55 8.10 -8.72
C VAL A 318 10.37 9.01 -9.06
N TRP A 319 10.45 9.77 -10.14
CA TRP A 319 9.41 10.71 -10.56
C TRP A 319 8.82 10.40 -11.94
N GLN A 320 9.58 9.80 -12.86
CA GLN A 320 9.10 9.45 -14.20
C GLN A 320 8.00 8.36 -14.19
N ALA A 321 7.84 7.65 -13.10
CA ALA A 321 6.73 6.71 -12.91
C ALA A 321 5.34 7.40 -12.84
N TYR A 322 5.30 8.72 -12.61
CA TYR A 322 4.05 9.48 -12.56
C TYR A 322 3.71 10.05 -13.95
N PRO A 323 2.44 10.03 -14.35
CA PRO A 323 2.00 10.52 -15.64
C PRO A 323 1.87 12.06 -15.65
N PHE A 324 3.00 12.76 -15.58
CA PHE A 324 3.03 14.22 -15.68
C PHE A 324 2.48 14.70 -17.02
N VAL A 325 1.76 15.79 -17.01
CA VAL A 325 1.42 16.53 -18.22
C VAL A 325 2.69 17.20 -18.76
N ASP A 326 2.81 17.28 -20.09
CA ASP A 326 3.99 17.83 -20.75
C ASP A 326 4.39 19.21 -20.19
N GLY A 327 5.66 19.32 -19.81
CA GLY A 327 6.24 20.55 -19.26
C GLY A 327 6.02 20.76 -17.76
N VAL A 328 5.32 19.87 -17.07
CA VAL A 328 5.21 19.91 -15.61
C VAL A 328 6.44 19.24 -14.99
N GLU A 329 7.08 19.94 -14.08
CA GLU A 329 8.27 19.46 -13.38
C GLU A 329 7.91 18.86 -12.00
N PRO A 330 8.65 17.83 -11.55
CA PRO A 330 8.46 17.27 -10.22
C PRO A 330 8.88 18.26 -9.13
N MET A 331 8.23 18.17 -7.97
CA MET A 331 8.65 18.92 -6.79
C MET A 331 10.04 18.46 -6.31
N ALA A 332 10.74 19.38 -5.63
CA ALA A 332 12.09 19.23 -5.09
C ALA A 332 13.21 19.07 -6.15
N ALA A 333 14.43 19.45 -5.76
CA ALA A 333 15.55 19.64 -6.67
C ALA A 333 16.24 18.34 -7.11
N ASN A 334 16.15 17.28 -6.30
CA ASN A 334 16.84 16.01 -6.57
C ASN A 334 16.06 14.81 -6.02
N ASN A 335 16.48 13.61 -6.40
CA ASN A 335 15.76 12.38 -6.09
C ASN A 335 15.79 12.02 -4.57
N VAL A 336 16.85 12.38 -3.86
CA VAL A 336 16.89 12.19 -2.38
C VAL A 336 15.80 13.00 -1.71
N GLU A 337 15.67 14.29 -2.06
CA GLU A 337 14.62 15.16 -1.54
C GLU A 337 13.22 14.68 -1.91
N ARG A 338 13.03 14.19 -3.15
CA ARG A 338 11.74 13.63 -3.62
C ARG A 338 11.35 12.39 -2.82
N ILE A 339 12.30 11.50 -2.55
CA ILE A 339 12.06 10.30 -1.73
C ILE A 339 11.74 10.70 -0.29
N LEU A 340 12.49 11.62 0.31
CA LEU A 340 12.20 12.12 1.65
C LEU A 340 10.80 12.75 1.76
N ASN A 341 10.41 13.57 0.77
CA ASN A 341 9.08 14.15 0.71
C ASN A 341 7.96 13.10 0.60
N ARG A 342 8.26 11.96 -0.02
CA ARG A 342 7.34 10.83 -0.17
C ARG A 342 7.33 9.87 1.03
N THR A 343 8.35 9.87 1.88
CA THR A 343 8.53 8.86 2.93
C THR A 343 8.62 9.43 4.34
N TRP A 344 9.35 10.51 4.55
CA TRP A 344 9.73 11.02 5.89
C TRP A 344 9.35 12.47 6.17
N ARG A 345 8.76 13.17 5.21
CA ARG A 345 8.27 14.55 5.42
C ARG A 345 6.76 14.59 5.30
N PRO A 346 6.09 15.51 6.00
CA PRO A 346 4.67 15.70 5.81
C PRO A 346 4.37 16.23 4.41
N ALA A 347 3.22 15.85 3.86
CA ALA A 347 2.77 16.27 2.55
C ALA A 347 1.25 16.41 2.53
N LEU A 348 0.75 17.58 2.14
CA LEU A 348 -0.67 17.86 2.05
C LEU A 348 -1.21 17.55 0.66
N SER A 349 -2.38 16.92 0.61
CA SER A 349 -3.16 16.69 -0.60
C SER A 349 -4.59 17.19 -0.42
N TYR A 350 -5.13 17.80 -1.47
CA TYR A 350 -6.53 18.22 -1.55
C TYR A 350 -7.29 17.15 -2.34
N THR A 351 -8.15 16.40 -1.66
CA THR A 351 -8.81 15.21 -2.24
C THR A 351 -10.27 15.44 -2.59
N GLY A 352 -10.82 16.59 -2.23
CA GLY A 352 -12.20 16.94 -2.56
C GLY A 352 -12.50 18.41 -2.32
N VAL A 353 -13.55 18.90 -2.98
CA VAL A 353 -14.07 20.28 -2.82
C VAL A 353 -15.59 20.23 -2.65
N GLY A 354 -16.09 21.04 -1.71
CA GLY A 354 -17.52 21.20 -1.44
C GLY A 354 -17.96 22.66 -1.50
N GLY A 355 -19.25 22.90 -1.68
CA GLY A 355 -19.84 24.23 -1.75
C GLY A 355 -19.67 24.95 -3.10
N MET A 356 -18.97 24.35 -4.07
CA MET A 356 -18.81 24.82 -5.44
C MET A 356 -19.67 23.96 -6.38
N PRO A 357 -20.40 24.58 -7.33
CA PRO A 357 -21.12 23.83 -8.36
C PRO A 357 -20.14 23.32 -9.42
N GLU A 358 -20.62 22.37 -10.23
CA GLU A 358 -19.95 22.02 -11.48
C GLU A 358 -19.85 23.25 -12.40
N LEU A 359 -18.81 23.31 -13.25
CA LEU A 359 -18.52 24.47 -14.09
C LEU A 359 -19.70 24.87 -14.97
N ASP A 360 -20.40 23.89 -15.57
CA ASP A 360 -21.55 24.11 -16.43
C ASP A 360 -22.80 24.64 -15.69
N SER A 361 -22.83 24.46 -14.37
CA SER A 361 -23.89 24.96 -13.47
C SER A 361 -23.47 26.19 -12.70
N ALA A 362 -22.26 26.73 -12.96
CA ALA A 362 -21.75 27.89 -12.26
C ALA A 362 -22.43 29.19 -12.73
N GLY A 363 -22.94 29.99 -11.79
CA GLY A 363 -23.55 31.27 -12.03
C GLY A 363 -22.86 32.41 -11.22
N ASN A 364 -23.34 33.64 -11.39
CA ASN A 364 -22.81 34.81 -10.71
C ASN A 364 -23.26 34.89 -9.23
N VAL A 365 -22.87 33.87 -8.45
CA VAL A 365 -23.24 33.71 -7.04
C VAL A 365 -21.99 33.66 -6.16
N LEU A 366 -21.92 34.49 -5.13
CA LEU A 366 -21.01 34.30 -4.01
C LEU A 366 -21.55 33.15 -3.14
N ARG A 367 -20.70 32.18 -2.92
CA ARG A 367 -21.09 30.94 -2.21
C ARG A 367 -21.19 31.22 -0.70
N PRO A 368 -22.23 30.70 -0.03
CA PRO A 368 -22.38 30.88 1.42
C PRO A 368 -21.26 30.18 2.19
N TYR A 369 -20.79 29.07 1.68
CA TYR A 369 -19.64 28.33 2.22
C TYR A 369 -18.80 27.69 1.11
N SER A 370 -17.59 27.32 1.46
CA SER A 370 -16.75 26.38 0.69
C SER A 370 -16.11 25.40 1.66
N ALA A 371 -15.81 24.21 1.17
CA ALA A 371 -15.13 23.16 1.94
C ALA A 371 -14.04 22.50 1.12
N LEU A 372 -13.00 22.00 1.80
CA LEU A 372 -11.91 21.22 1.22
C LEU A 372 -11.72 19.93 2.04
N LYS A 373 -11.61 18.82 1.34
CA LYS A 373 -11.14 17.58 1.92
C LYS A 373 -9.62 17.57 1.92
N LEU A 374 -9.02 17.51 3.10
CA LEU A 374 -7.59 17.54 3.32
C LEU A 374 -7.09 16.15 3.73
N SER A 375 -6.00 15.71 3.11
CA SER A 375 -5.28 14.50 3.49
C SER A 375 -3.82 14.85 3.70
N MET A 376 -3.39 14.89 4.95
CA MET A 376 -2.01 15.14 5.35
C MET A 376 -1.30 13.81 5.60
N ARG A 377 -0.33 13.47 4.77
CA ARG A 377 0.59 12.38 5.07
C ARG A 377 1.64 12.88 6.05
N ILE A 378 1.91 12.10 7.09
CA ILE A 378 2.85 12.47 8.16
C ILE A 378 3.97 11.42 8.30
N PRO A 379 5.15 11.80 8.81
CA PRO A 379 6.25 10.87 9.05
C PRO A 379 5.83 9.67 9.91
N ALA A 380 6.54 8.57 9.74
CA ALA A 380 6.26 7.28 10.39
C ALA A 380 6.16 7.35 11.93
N THR A 381 6.87 8.29 12.55
CA THR A 381 6.99 8.44 14.00
C THR A 381 6.16 9.57 14.60
N VAL A 382 5.42 10.30 13.78
CA VAL A 382 4.48 11.34 14.24
C VAL A 382 3.16 10.69 14.64
N ASP A 383 2.68 11.00 15.83
CA ASP A 383 1.38 10.52 16.32
C ASP A 383 0.24 11.14 15.51
N GLY A 384 -0.61 10.31 14.93
CA GLY A 384 -1.68 10.72 14.03
C GLY A 384 -2.74 11.58 14.71
N GLU A 385 -3.12 11.25 15.94
CA GLU A 385 -4.09 12.02 16.71
C GLU A 385 -3.54 13.39 17.12
N ALA A 386 -2.26 13.45 17.52
CA ALA A 386 -1.61 14.73 17.83
C ALA A 386 -1.50 15.61 16.57
N ALA A 387 -1.13 15.03 15.44
CA ALA A 387 -1.09 15.73 14.16
C ALA A 387 -2.45 16.29 13.77
N SER A 388 -3.53 15.51 13.91
CA SER A 388 -4.90 15.93 13.64
C SER A 388 -5.33 17.11 14.54
N ARG A 389 -5.00 17.06 15.82
CA ARG A 389 -5.28 18.17 16.76
C ARG A 389 -4.51 19.43 16.37
N ALA A 390 -3.22 19.32 16.05
CA ALA A 390 -2.40 20.45 15.64
C ALA A 390 -2.92 21.11 14.34
N MET A 391 -3.35 20.31 13.36
CA MET A 391 -4.01 20.82 12.16
C MET A 391 -5.31 21.56 12.50
N LYS A 392 -6.16 21.00 13.35
CA LYS A 392 -7.41 21.61 13.77
C LYS A 392 -7.17 22.95 14.45
N GLU A 393 -6.26 23.01 15.40
CA GLU A 393 -5.89 24.24 16.12
C GLU A 393 -5.37 25.33 15.15
N ALA A 394 -4.48 24.97 14.22
CA ALA A 394 -3.95 25.89 13.23
C ALA A 394 -5.02 26.44 12.28
N LEU A 395 -5.98 25.61 11.88
CA LEU A 395 -7.00 25.95 10.91
C LEU A 395 -8.15 26.76 11.52
N GLU A 396 -8.56 26.46 12.76
CA GLU A 396 -9.70 27.11 13.42
C GLU A 396 -9.33 28.37 14.20
N ALA A 397 -8.05 28.58 14.53
CA ALA A 397 -7.61 29.77 15.25
C ALA A 397 -7.78 31.02 14.41
N ASP A 398 -8.32 32.12 15.01
CA ASP A 398 -8.43 33.44 14.44
C ASP A 398 -8.82 33.47 12.95
N PRO A 399 -10.07 33.07 12.61
CA PRO A 399 -10.49 32.90 11.22
C PRO A 399 -10.52 34.24 10.48
N PRO A 400 -10.03 34.30 9.24
CA PRO A 400 -10.08 35.51 8.41
C PRO A 400 -11.51 36.03 8.29
N SER A 401 -11.69 37.36 8.44
CA SER A 401 -13.00 38.04 8.42
C SER A 401 -14.01 37.52 9.46
N ASN A 402 -13.55 36.90 10.54
CA ASN A 402 -14.41 36.25 11.54
C ASN A 402 -15.38 35.22 10.91
N ALA A 403 -14.98 34.55 9.83
CA ALA A 403 -15.78 33.52 9.20
C ALA A 403 -15.99 32.34 10.19
N LYS A 404 -17.13 31.65 10.06
CA LYS A 404 -17.35 30.44 10.84
C LYS A 404 -16.56 29.31 10.19
N VAL A 405 -15.51 28.85 10.87
CA VAL A 405 -14.60 27.80 10.38
C VAL A 405 -14.74 26.56 11.24
N SER A 406 -14.77 25.39 10.62
CA SER A 406 -14.65 24.10 11.27
C SER A 406 -13.70 23.18 10.49
N PHE A 407 -12.91 22.39 11.24
CA PHE A 407 -12.17 21.27 10.69
C PHE A 407 -12.67 19.97 11.36
N GLU A 408 -13.46 19.21 10.61
CA GLU A 408 -14.01 17.94 11.06
C GLU A 408 -13.01 16.83 10.72
N LEU A 409 -12.53 16.15 11.76
CA LEU A 409 -11.58 15.05 11.64
C LEU A 409 -12.29 13.79 11.15
N ASP A 410 -11.73 13.13 10.13
CA ASP A 410 -12.28 11.89 9.59
C ASP A 410 -11.45 10.69 10.01
N HIS A 411 -10.12 10.81 9.88
CA HIS A 411 -9.20 9.70 10.09
C HIS A 411 -7.85 10.20 10.60
N ALA A 412 -7.32 9.47 11.57
CA ALA A 412 -5.98 9.65 12.08
C ALA A 412 -5.32 8.29 12.24
N ALA A 413 -4.12 8.14 11.68
CA ALA A 413 -3.33 6.93 11.83
C ALA A 413 -1.86 7.30 12.02
N THR A 414 -1.26 6.77 13.07
CA THR A 414 0.19 6.82 13.25
C THR A 414 0.84 5.86 12.25
N GLY A 415 1.97 6.26 11.68
CA GLY A 415 2.73 5.43 10.76
C GLY A 415 3.46 4.29 11.47
N TRP A 416 4.33 3.64 10.73
CA TRP A 416 5.17 2.57 11.26
C TRP A 416 6.62 2.78 10.79
N ASN A 417 7.57 2.56 11.70
CA ASN A 417 8.99 2.55 11.42
C ASN A 417 9.55 1.20 11.88
N ALA A 418 10.12 0.44 10.94
CA ALA A 418 10.71 -0.85 11.24
C ALA A 418 11.82 -0.73 12.30
N PRO A 419 11.98 -1.71 13.18
CA PRO A 419 13.16 -1.84 14.00
C PRO A 419 14.43 -1.94 13.14
N GLU A 420 15.59 -1.99 13.78
CA GLU A 420 16.83 -2.28 13.06
C GLU A 420 16.74 -3.61 12.30
N ILE A 421 17.18 -3.59 11.05
CA ILE A 421 17.21 -4.79 10.22
C ILE A 421 18.11 -5.82 10.87
N ALA A 422 17.61 -7.04 11.03
CA ALA A 422 18.37 -8.13 11.61
C ALA A 422 19.68 -8.40 10.84
N PRO A 423 20.79 -8.74 11.50
CA PRO A 423 22.08 -8.95 10.84
C PRO A 423 22.06 -9.96 9.70
N TRP A 424 21.24 -11.02 9.81
CA TRP A 424 21.10 -12.02 8.75
C TRP A 424 20.48 -11.43 7.48
N LEU A 425 19.58 -10.46 7.59
CA LEU A 425 18.95 -9.82 6.43
C LEU A 425 19.88 -8.84 5.72
N HIS A 426 20.87 -8.26 6.46
CA HIS A 426 21.93 -7.48 5.84
C HIS A 426 22.89 -8.33 5.00
N ALA A 427 22.97 -9.63 5.28
CA ALA A 427 23.85 -10.56 4.58
C ALA A 427 23.16 -11.22 3.37
N SER A 428 21.86 -11.02 3.21
CA SER A 428 21.04 -11.51 2.09
C SER A 428 20.98 -10.53 0.94
#